data_6496e568e55cec0300940ae0c8a0fef5
#
_entry.id   6496e568e55cec0300940ae0c8a0fef5
#
_cell.length_a   1.000
_cell.length_b   1.000
_cell.length_c   1.000
_cell.angle_alpha   90.00
_cell.angle_beta   90.00
_cell.angle_gamma   90.00
#
_symmetry.space_group_name_H-M   'P 1'
#
loop_
_entity.id
_entity.type
_entity.pdbx_description
1 polymer ?
#
loop_
_entity_poly.entity_id
_entity_poly.type
_entity_poly.pdbx_seq_one_letter_code
_entity_poly.pdbx_strand_id
1 'polypeptide(L)'
;MRITTSKSKNSESFYITQSYTNANGKSTSKTIRKLGTLAELSAQLNTDRDGVVEWANEQARLETLKYKSEKEDATVMIPFHSNRLMDYNKQKLFSGGYLFLQSIYYGLKLDSVCRKIKSRHKFEYDLNAILSDLIYTRVLEPSSKSSSFRAAKQFLEPPTYELHDVYRALSVLASEMDFIQSEVYKNSFFLGDRMDRILYYDCTNYYFEIEQEDGDKKYGKSKEHRPNPIIQMGLFTDGDGIPLAFSLFPGNQNEQKSLKPLETKILQQFGCDKFIYCSDAGLASEDNRVLNHMGQRAFIVTQSIKKLPAEDRAWALKKTGFKRLSDDKPVDLTKLTDDDKNQLYYKDEPFTTKKLDQRLIITYSPKYAAYQKAIRAEQICRAEKMVANGSLKKHRKNPNDPARFVNKVAVTNEGEKAKIHYYLDTDKIAEEEMYDGLYAVCTDLLDDNVADILKVSEGRWQIEDCFRTMKTDFEARPVYLNREDRIKAHFLTCFLALLHFRLLNRSLKGTYTTEQLLHTLKDIKFTDIEEQGFMPVYERQEITDDLHETCRFRTDYQFITKRKIKGIQKKSKRR
;
A
#
# COMPACT_ATOMS: atom_id res chain seq x y z
N MET A 1 0.48 -38.73 -17.91
CA MET A 1 0.68 -40.19 -17.93
C MET A 1 2.16 -40.49 -18.05
N ARG A 2 2.59 -41.73 -17.84
CA ARG A 2 4.00 -42.15 -17.97
C ARG A 2 4.08 -43.54 -18.57
N ILE A 3 5.22 -43.90 -19.16
CA ILE A 3 5.48 -45.26 -19.59
C ILE A 3 5.90 -46.10 -18.37
N THR A 4 5.51 -47.37 -18.40
CA THR A 4 6.01 -48.43 -17.52
C THR A 4 6.34 -49.65 -18.35
N THR A 5 7.37 -50.37 -17.96
CA THR A 5 7.76 -51.62 -18.66
C THR A 5 7.60 -52.83 -17.73
N SER A 6 7.23 -53.93 -18.30
CA SER A 6 7.20 -55.22 -17.64
C SER A 6 8.16 -56.18 -18.35
N LYS A 7 9.13 -56.76 -17.65
CA LYS A 7 10.13 -57.67 -18.21
C LYS A 7 9.88 -59.11 -17.73
N SER A 8 9.91 -60.03 -18.67
CA SER A 8 9.97 -61.47 -18.41
C SER A 8 11.25 -62.06 -19.03
N LYS A 9 11.51 -63.35 -18.83
CA LYS A 9 12.72 -64.00 -19.38
C LYS A 9 12.95 -63.76 -20.87
N ASN A 10 11.87 -63.67 -21.64
CA ASN A 10 11.94 -63.64 -23.11
C ASN A 10 11.22 -62.46 -23.75
N SER A 11 10.72 -61.48 -22.94
CA SER A 11 9.92 -60.36 -23.50
C SER A 11 9.94 -59.17 -22.58
N GLU A 12 10.05 -57.96 -23.14
CA GLU A 12 9.81 -56.66 -22.50
C GLU A 12 8.58 -56.04 -23.12
N SER A 13 7.58 -55.65 -22.30
CA SER A 13 6.33 -55.04 -22.78
C SER A 13 6.20 -53.62 -22.24
N PHE A 14 5.69 -52.70 -23.07
CA PHE A 14 5.52 -51.28 -22.77
C PHE A 14 4.04 -50.94 -22.54
N TYR A 15 3.78 -50.14 -21.53
CA TYR A 15 2.44 -49.71 -21.13
C TYR A 15 2.42 -48.21 -20.85
N ILE A 16 1.32 -47.55 -21.17
CA ILE A 16 1.00 -46.21 -20.67
C ILE A 16 0.19 -46.37 -19.40
N THR A 17 0.67 -45.76 -18.32
CA THR A 17 0.04 -45.80 -16.99
C THR A 17 -0.30 -44.41 -16.49
N GLN A 18 -1.38 -44.31 -15.72
CA GLN A 18 -1.82 -43.10 -15.03
C GLN A 18 -1.78 -43.32 -13.52
N SER A 19 -1.07 -42.46 -12.80
CA SER A 19 -1.09 -42.45 -11.33
C SER A 19 -2.39 -41.81 -10.83
N TYR A 20 -3.01 -42.41 -9.82
CA TYR A 20 -4.18 -41.85 -9.12
C TYR A 20 -4.11 -42.18 -7.62
N THR A 21 -4.84 -41.45 -6.82
CA THR A 21 -4.98 -41.73 -5.39
C THR A 21 -6.29 -42.51 -5.20
N ASN A 22 -6.20 -43.71 -4.60
CA ASN A 22 -7.36 -44.53 -4.31
C ASN A 22 -8.20 -43.99 -3.12
N ALA A 23 -9.35 -44.62 -2.84
CA ALA A 23 -10.24 -44.20 -1.73
C ALA A 23 -9.56 -44.17 -0.35
N ASN A 24 -8.49 -44.96 -0.17
CA ASN A 24 -7.74 -45.05 1.06
C ASN A 24 -6.56 -44.06 1.14
N GLY A 25 -6.49 -43.07 0.24
CA GLY A 25 -5.44 -42.04 0.23
C GLY A 25 -4.08 -42.51 -0.28
N LYS A 26 -3.94 -43.77 -0.74
CA LYS A 26 -2.67 -44.30 -1.29
C LYS A 26 -2.56 -44.01 -2.79
N SER A 27 -1.35 -43.55 -3.19
CA SER A 27 -1.01 -43.41 -4.61
C SER A 27 -0.87 -44.78 -5.26
N THR A 28 -1.57 -44.99 -6.39
CA THR A 28 -1.52 -46.21 -7.19
C THR A 28 -1.52 -45.82 -8.66
N SER A 29 -1.35 -46.82 -9.57
CA SER A 29 -1.36 -46.57 -10.99
C SER A 29 -2.34 -47.51 -11.70
N LYS A 30 -2.99 -46.98 -12.73
CA LYS A 30 -3.88 -47.73 -13.62
C LYS A 30 -3.24 -47.78 -15.00
N THR A 31 -3.23 -48.99 -15.63
CA THR A 31 -2.84 -49.13 -17.02
C THR A 31 -3.94 -48.55 -17.90
N ILE A 32 -3.56 -47.62 -18.77
CA ILE A 32 -4.46 -46.97 -19.72
C ILE A 32 -4.42 -47.73 -21.07
N ARG A 33 -3.18 -48.04 -21.54
CA ARG A 33 -2.97 -48.70 -22.82
C ARG A 33 -1.72 -49.57 -22.79
N LYS A 34 -1.80 -50.76 -23.40
CA LYS A 34 -0.63 -51.56 -23.75
C LYS A 34 -0.13 -51.10 -25.12
N LEU A 35 1.15 -50.78 -25.25
CA LEU A 35 1.77 -50.35 -26.50
C LEU A 35 2.23 -51.52 -27.36
N GLY A 36 2.77 -52.56 -26.73
CA GLY A 36 3.27 -53.77 -27.40
C GLY A 36 4.52 -54.33 -26.70
N THR A 37 5.09 -55.38 -27.27
CA THR A 37 6.39 -55.92 -26.83
C THR A 37 7.53 -55.22 -27.55
N LEU A 38 8.75 -55.27 -26.97
CA LEU A 38 9.95 -54.68 -27.57
C LEU A 38 10.18 -55.23 -28.99
N ALA A 39 10.03 -56.57 -29.20
CA ALA A 39 10.23 -57.19 -30.49
C ALA A 39 9.22 -56.69 -31.55
N GLU A 40 7.94 -56.57 -31.17
CA GLU A 40 6.89 -56.05 -32.06
C GLU A 40 7.15 -54.60 -32.42
N LEU A 41 7.46 -53.76 -31.42
CA LEU A 41 7.66 -52.32 -31.61
C LEU A 41 8.96 -52.02 -32.37
N SER A 42 10.05 -52.74 -32.08
CA SER A 42 11.31 -52.58 -32.83
C SER A 42 11.15 -52.94 -34.30
N ALA A 43 10.40 -54.01 -34.60
CA ALA A 43 10.08 -54.39 -35.99
C ALA A 43 9.16 -53.36 -36.68
N GLN A 44 8.14 -52.84 -35.97
CA GLN A 44 7.19 -51.88 -36.51
C GLN A 44 7.83 -50.50 -36.77
N LEU A 45 8.71 -50.07 -35.89
CA LEU A 45 9.33 -48.74 -35.93
C LEU A 45 10.71 -48.74 -36.60
N ASN A 46 11.21 -49.93 -36.95
CA ASN A 46 12.54 -50.14 -37.50
C ASN A 46 13.65 -49.44 -36.70
N THR A 47 13.61 -49.61 -35.39
CA THR A 47 14.52 -48.92 -34.43
C THR A 47 14.95 -49.85 -33.31
N ASP A 48 15.96 -49.44 -32.58
CA ASP A 48 16.45 -50.13 -31.39
C ASP A 48 15.57 -49.87 -30.14
N ARG A 49 15.99 -50.40 -28.99
CA ARG A 49 15.25 -50.24 -27.74
C ARG A 49 15.09 -48.79 -27.33
N ASP A 50 16.11 -47.95 -27.56
CA ASP A 50 16.08 -46.56 -27.14
C ASP A 50 15.10 -45.74 -28.01
N GLY A 51 15.06 -45.98 -29.29
CA GLY A 51 14.04 -45.39 -30.16
C GLY A 51 12.61 -45.85 -29.83
N VAL A 52 12.42 -47.12 -29.40
CA VAL A 52 11.12 -47.59 -28.88
C VAL A 52 10.73 -46.85 -27.60
N VAL A 53 11.67 -46.60 -26.69
CA VAL A 53 11.43 -45.82 -25.44
C VAL A 53 11.05 -44.37 -25.76
N GLU A 54 11.75 -43.76 -26.72
CA GLU A 54 11.45 -42.38 -27.12
C GLU A 54 10.05 -42.28 -27.75
N TRP A 55 9.70 -43.18 -28.69
CA TRP A 55 8.38 -43.26 -29.26
C TRP A 55 7.28 -43.52 -28.21
N ALA A 56 7.52 -44.41 -27.24
CA ALA A 56 6.57 -44.72 -26.19
C ALA A 56 6.34 -43.50 -25.26
N ASN A 57 7.38 -42.71 -24.96
CA ASN A 57 7.26 -41.45 -24.23
C ASN A 57 6.39 -40.44 -25.00
N GLU A 58 6.56 -40.32 -26.32
CA GLU A 58 5.74 -39.43 -27.13
C GLU A 58 4.28 -39.90 -27.17
N GLN A 59 4.01 -41.23 -27.27
CA GLN A 59 2.66 -41.76 -27.11
C GLN A 59 2.04 -41.43 -25.74
N ALA A 60 2.80 -41.53 -24.65
CA ALA A 60 2.33 -41.18 -23.33
C ALA A 60 2.06 -39.65 -23.23
N ARG A 61 2.83 -38.82 -23.93
CA ARG A 61 2.61 -37.36 -24.05
C ARG A 61 1.30 -37.07 -24.78
N LEU A 62 1.08 -37.68 -25.92
CA LEU A 62 -0.13 -37.54 -26.72
C LEU A 62 -1.40 -38.01 -25.96
N GLU A 63 -1.34 -39.15 -25.28
CA GLU A 63 -2.43 -39.63 -24.42
C GLU A 63 -2.68 -38.68 -23.23
N THR A 64 -1.62 -38.03 -22.73
CA THR A 64 -1.77 -37.01 -21.67
C THR A 64 -2.48 -35.77 -22.19
N LEU A 65 -2.16 -35.32 -23.42
CA LEU A 65 -2.82 -34.18 -24.07
C LEU A 65 -4.29 -34.50 -24.35
N LYS A 66 -4.57 -35.67 -24.92
CA LYS A 66 -5.94 -36.16 -25.19
C LYS A 66 -6.78 -36.21 -23.89
N TYR A 67 -6.24 -36.81 -22.84
CA TYR A 67 -6.90 -36.87 -21.53
C TYR A 67 -7.14 -35.47 -20.92
N LYS A 68 -6.22 -34.51 -21.14
CA LYS A 68 -6.40 -33.15 -20.70
C LYS A 68 -7.52 -32.45 -21.47
N SER A 69 -7.56 -32.55 -22.78
CA SER A 69 -8.62 -31.95 -23.61
C SER A 69 -10.00 -32.54 -23.28
N GLU A 70 -10.13 -33.87 -23.18
CA GLU A 70 -11.37 -34.53 -22.76
C GLU A 70 -11.85 -34.11 -21.39
N LYS A 71 -10.91 -33.76 -20.50
CA LYS A 71 -11.22 -33.27 -19.17
C LYS A 71 -11.53 -31.77 -19.12
N GLU A 72 -10.99 -30.98 -20.03
CA GLU A 72 -11.32 -29.57 -20.23
C GLU A 72 -12.72 -29.41 -20.82
N ASP A 73 -13.16 -30.33 -21.68
CA ASP A 73 -14.50 -30.37 -22.27
C ASP A 73 -15.55 -31.13 -21.43
N ALA A 74 -15.17 -31.57 -20.22
CA ALA A 74 -16.08 -32.34 -19.36
C ALA A 74 -17.27 -31.48 -18.90
N THR A 75 -18.45 -31.77 -19.43
CA THR A 75 -19.71 -31.14 -19.02
C THR A 75 -20.13 -31.64 -17.64
N VAL A 76 -20.49 -30.72 -16.74
CA VAL A 76 -21.06 -31.04 -15.44
C VAL A 76 -22.56 -30.76 -15.46
N MET A 77 -23.37 -31.75 -15.16
CA MET A 77 -24.82 -31.59 -15.05
C MET A 77 -25.19 -31.42 -13.55
N ILE A 78 -25.86 -30.33 -13.24
CA ILE A 78 -26.26 -29.98 -11.86
C ILE A 78 -27.79 -29.93 -11.80
N PRO A 79 -28.45 -30.82 -11.04
CA PRO A 79 -29.91 -30.80 -10.92
C PRO A 79 -30.34 -29.66 -9.98
N PHE A 80 -31.24 -28.82 -10.47
CA PHE A 80 -31.97 -27.84 -9.67
C PHE A 80 -33.47 -28.18 -9.60
N HIS A 81 -34.06 -28.04 -8.44
CA HIS A 81 -35.49 -28.31 -8.26
C HIS A 81 -36.25 -26.98 -8.08
N SER A 82 -37.09 -26.61 -9.04
CA SER A 82 -37.82 -25.32 -9.03
C SER A 82 -38.73 -25.11 -7.80
N ASN A 83 -39.23 -26.21 -7.19
CA ASN A 83 -40.18 -26.16 -6.07
C ASN A 83 -39.53 -26.47 -4.73
N ARG A 84 -38.23 -26.67 -4.63
CA ARG A 84 -37.50 -26.88 -3.39
C ARG A 84 -37.05 -25.55 -2.83
N LEU A 85 -37.45 -25.22 -1.60
CA LEU A 85 -36.96 -24.02 -0.90
C LEU A 85 -35.49 -24.17 -0.55
N MET A 86 -34.81 -23.03 -0.45
CA MET A 86 -33.43 -22.99 0.05
C MET A 86 -33.37 -23.45 1.50
N ASP A 87 -32.28 -24.12 1.86
CA ASP A 87 -32.05 -24.56 3.23
C ASP A 87 -31.93 -23.34 4.16
N TYR A 88 -32.60 -23.42 5.32
CA TYR A 88 -32.62 -22.35 6.31
C TYR A 88 -31.20 -22.14 6.89
N ASN A 89 -30.75 -20.87 7.00
CA ASN A 89 -29.45 -20.49 7.54
C ASN A 89 -28.21 -21.10 6.83
N LYS A 90 -28.37 -21.66 5.65
CA LYS A 90 -27.24 -22.18 4.87
C LYS A 90 -26.57 -21.06 4.08
N GLN A 91 -25.29 -20.84 4.35
CA GLN A 91 -24.49 -19.90 3.59
C GLN A 91 -24.27 -20.44 2.17
N LYS A 92 -24.58 -19.62 1.16
CA LYS A 92 -24.39 -20.00 -0.25
C LYS A 92 -23.32 -19.17 -0.96
N LEU A 93 -23.03 -17.95 -0.46
CA LEU A 93 -22.08 -17.03 -1.09
C LEU A 93 -20.77 -16.98 -0.29
N PHE A 94 -19.65 -17.14 -0.99
CA PHE A 94 -18.31 -17.13 -0.42
C PHE A 94 -17.44 -16.09 -1.12
N SER A 95 -16.63 -15.36 -0.35
CA SER A 95 -15.63 -14.42 -0.87
C SER A 95 -14.37 -15.17 -1.30
N GLY A 96 -13.85 -14.84 -2.48
CA GLY A 96 -12.64 -15.44 -3.04
C GLY A 96 -11.51 -14.48 -3.31
N GLY A 97 -11.75 -13.18 -3.25
CA GLY A 97 -10.70 -12.17 -3.52
C GLY A 97 -9.51 -12.25 -2.55
N TYR A 98 -9.73 -12.77 -1.34
CA TYR A 98 -8.65 -12.99 -0.38
C TYR A 98 -7.55 -13.94 -0.90
N LEU A 99 -7.84 -14.84 -1.85
CA LEU A 99 -6.85 -15.77 -2.40
C LEU A 99 -5.66 -15.05 -3.05
N PHE A 100 -5.90 -13.88 -3.64
CA PHE A 100 -4.84 -13.06 -4.23
C PHE A 100 -3.98 -12.38 -3.15
N LEU A 101 -4.61 -11.91 -2.06
CA LEU A 101 -3.90 -11.41 -0.87
C LEU A 101 -3.14 -12.53 -0.15
N GLN A 102 -3.70 -13.74 -0.12
CA GLN A 102 -3.07 -14.93 0.43
C GLN A 102 -1.75 -15.26 -0.29
N SER A 103 -1.69 -15.05 -1.60
CA SER A 103 -0.46 -15.21 -2.38
C SER A 103 0.66 -14.27 -1.89
N ILE A 104 0.32 -13.02 -1.55
CA ILE A 104 1.27 -12.06 -0.96
C ILE A 104 1.65 -12.48 0.47
N TYR A 105 0.68 -12.90 1.28
CA TYR A 105 0.88 -13.32 2.67
C TYR A 105 1.93 -14.43 2.80
N TYR A 106 1.78 -15.48 2.01
CA TYR A 106 2.73 -16.60 1.99
C TYR A 106 4.04 -16.24 1.28
N GLY A 107 4.01 -15.34 0.29
CA GLY A 107 5.22 -14.77 -0.32
C GLY A 107 6.06 -13.99 0.69
N LEU A 108 5.43 -13.26 1.61
CA LEU A 108 6.07 -12.59 2.75
C LEU A 108 6.48 -13.57 3.88
N LYS A 109 6.21 -14.87 3.73
CA LYS A 109 6.51 -15.91 4.73
C LYS A 109 5.93 -15.63 6.12
N LEU A 110 4.76 -14.97 6.18
CA LEU A 110 4.11 -14.63 7.45
C LEU A 110 3.70 -15.86 8.24
N ASP A 111 3.38 -16.97 7.59
CA ASP A 111 3.19 -18.27 8.24
C ASP A 111 4.43 -18.73 9.04
N SER A 112 5.63 -18.49 8.50
CA SER A 112 6.88 -18.79 9.20
C SER A 112 7.13 -17.82 10.36
N VAL A 113 6.80 -16.53 10.17
CA VAL A 113 6.85 -15.52 11.23
C VAL A 113 5.92 -15.92 12.38
N CYS A 114 4.67 -16.32 12.09
CA CYS A 114 3.73 -16.80 13.11
C CYS A 114 4.24 -18.06 13.85
N ARG A 115 4.92 -18.98 13.16
CA ARG A 115 5.56 -20.14 13.81
C ARG A 115 6.68 -19.72 14.77
N LYS A 116 7.53 -18.75 14.37
CA LYS A 116 8.57 -18.18 15.23
C LYS A 116 7.96 -17.52 16.48
N ILE A 117 6.85 -16.79 16.33
CA ILE A 117 6.13 -16.18 17.45
C ILE A 117 5.56 -17.26 18.37
N LYS A 118 4.92 -18.28 17.80
CA LYS A 118 4.35 -19.40 18.58
C LYS A 118 5.41 -20.13 19.43
N SER A 119 6.66 -20.22 18.97
CA SER A 119 7.74 -20.83 19.73
C SER A 119 8.18 -20.02 20.96
N ARG A 120 7.86 -18.72 21.00
CA ARG A 120 8.22 -17.79 22.09
C ARG A 120 7.08 -17.53 23.08
N HIS A 121 5.85 -17.86 22.67
CA HIS A 121 4.63 -17.59 23.45
C HIS A 121 3.82 -18.86 23.70
N LYS A 122 3.14 -18.92 24.84
CA LYS A 122 2.27 -20.05 25.20
C LYS A 122 0.82 -19.71 24.85
N PHE A 123 0.33 -20.19 23.71
CA PHE A 123 -1.07 -20.12 23.27
C PHE A 123 -1.41 -21.33 22.37
N GLU A 124 -2.69 -21.69 22.29
CA GLU A 124 -3.14 -22.88 21.55
C GLU A 124 -3.82 -22.51 20.22
N TYR A 125 -4.38 -21.30 20.12
CA TYR A 125 -5.08 -20.85 18.91
C TYR A 125 -4.13 -20.72 17.69
N ASP A 126 -4.71 -20.78 16.49
CA ASP A 126 -3.98 -20.59 15.24
C ASP A 126 -3.74 -19.09 14.96
N LEU A 127 -2.60 -18.59 15.42
CA LEU A 127 -2.16 -17.20 15.20
C LEU A 127 -2.05 -16.87 13.70
N ASN A 128 -1.64 -17.85 12.87
CA ASN A 128 -1.48 -17.65 11.44
C ASN A 128 -2.84 -17.42 10.76
N ALA A 129 -3.84 -18.24 11.07
CA ALA A 129 -5.19 -18.04 10.57
C ALA A 129 -5.77 -16.70 11.03
N ILE A 130 -5.62 -16.34 12.31
CA ILE A 130 -6.11 -15.06 12.85
C ILE A 130 -5.47 -13.86 12.15
N LEU A 131 -4.13 -13.86 12.01
CA LEU A 131 -3.42 -12.74 11.39
C LEU A 131 -3.79 -12.59 9.91
N SER A 132 -3.84 -13.69 9.16
CA SER A 132 -4.21 -13.68 7.75
C SER A 132 -5.62 -13.15 7.55
N ASP A 133 -6.60 -13.63 8.32
CA ASP A 133 -7.99 -13.19 8.22
C ASP A 133 -8.16 -11.72 8.61
N LEU A 134 -7.43 -11.25 9.62
CA LEU A 134 -7.44 -9.83 10.00
C LEU A 134 -6.89 -8.93 8.88
N ILE A 135 -5.87 -9.38 8.14
CA ILE A 135 -5.31 -8.65 7.00
C ILE A 135 -6.30 -8.65 5.84
N TYR A 136 -6.82 -9.83 5.47
CA TYR A 136 -7.72 -9.96 4.31
C TYR A 136 -9.02 -9.19 4.53
N THR A 137 -9.62 -9.30 5.70
CA THR A 137 -10.84 -8.56 6.02
C THR A 137 -10.61 -7.05 6.11
N ARG A 138 -9.41 -6.60 6.51
CA ARG A 138 -9.09 -5.17 6.50
C ARG A 138 -9.05 -4.59 5.08
N VAL A 139 -8.66 -5.37 4.08
CA VAL A 139 -8.66 -4.97 2.67
C VAL A 139 -10.06 -5.09 2.06
N LEU A 140 -10.73 -6.23 2.28
CA LEU A 140 -11.96 -6.57 1.57
C LEU A 140 -13.23 -6.01 2.24
N GLU A 141 -13.31 -6.08 3.56
CA GLU A 141 -14.47 -5.67 4.37
C GLU A 141 -14.00 -4.98 5.66
N PRO A 142 -13.44 -3.76 5.55
CA PRO A 142 -12.91 -3.04 6.70
C PRO A 142 -14.00 -2.76 7.74
N SER A 143 -13.77 -3.18 8.99
CA SER A 143 -14.73 -3.01 10.07
C SER A 143 -14.13 -3.30 11.46
N SER A 144 -14.98 -3.41 12.51
CA SER A 144 -14.56 -3.83 13.84
C SER A 144 -14.03 -5.27 13.86
N LYS A 145 -13.26 -5.65 14.88
CA LYS A 145 -12.69 -7.01 15.00
C LYS A 145 -13.76 -8.11 15.06
N SER A 146 -14.90 -7.82 15.71
CA SER A 146 -16.04 -8.74 15.75
C SER A 146 -16.69 -8.91 14.37
N SER A 147 -16.84 -7.82 13.61
CA SER A 147 -17.37 -7.87 12.23
C SER A 147 -16.38 -8.54 11.29
N SER A 148 -15.08 -8.25 11.42
CA SER A 148 -14.03 -8.94 10.64
C SER A 148 -14.05 -10.46 10.87
N PHE A 149 -14.24 -10.92 12.11
CA PHE A 149 -14.40 -12.35 12.39
C PHE A 149 -15.65 -12.95 11.72
N ARG A 150 -16.75 -12.21 11.66
CA ARG A 150 -17.96 -12.66 10.92
C ARG A 150 -17.74 -12.67 9.41
N ALA A 151 -17.06 -11.67 8.87
CA ALA A 151 -16.72 -11.59 7.45
C ALA A 151 -15.79 -12.75 7.04
N ALA A 152 -14.80 -13.09 7.86
CA ALA A 152 -13.90 -14.21 7.61
C ALA A 152 -14.62 -15.56 7.49
N LYS A 153 -15.78 -15.73 8.15
CA LYS A 153 -16.62 -16.94 7.98
C LYS A 153 -17.16 -17.10 6.55
N GLN A 154 -17.16 -16.02 5.76
CA GLN A 154 -17.56 -16.06 4.35
C GLN A 154 -16.41 -16.42 3.40
N PHE A 155 -15.22 -16.66 3.89
CA PHE A 155 -14.12 -17.15 3.07
C PHE A 155 -14.32 -18.63 2.70
N LEU A 156 -13.73 -19.04 1.60
CA LEU A 156 -13.69 -20.46 1.22
C LEU A 156 -12.90 -21.33 2.21
N GLU A 157 -12.13 -20.72 3.08
CA GLU A 157 -11.42 -21.31 4.21
C GLU A 157 -11.91 -20.61 5.49
N PRO A 158 -13.03 -21.04 6.08
CA PRO A 158 -13.58 -20.37 7.25
C PRO A 158 -12.68 -20.50 8.49
N PRO A 159 -12.74 -19.55 9.43
CA PRO A 159 -11.96 -19.58 10.67
C PRO A 159 -12.14 -20.88 11.46
N THR A 160 -11.04 -21.41 11.98
CA THR A 160 -10.99 -22.56 12.90
C THR A 160 -10.78 -22.14 14.36
N TYR A 161 -10.81 -20.85 14.64
CA TYR A 161 -10.64 -20.20 15.94
C TYR A 161 -11.91 -19.43 16.35
N GLU A 162 -11.96 -19.03 17.61
CA GLU A 162 -13.11 -18.28 18.14
C GLU A 162 -12.83 -16.78 18.29
N LEU A 163 -13.90 -15.97 18.40
CA LEU A 163 -13.75 -14.51 18.51
C LEU A 163 -12.86 -14.07 19.70
N HIS A 164 -12.93 -14.78 20.82
CA HIS A 164 -12.09 -14.44 21.98
C HIS A 164 -10.60 -14.65 21.72
N ASP A 165 -10.24 -15.60 20.83
CA ASP A 165 -8.85 -15.83 20.43
C ASP A 165 -8.30 -14.67 19.58
N VAL A 166 -9.17 -14.03 18.78
CA VAL A 166 -8.77 -12.80 18.06
C VAL A 166 -8.28 -11.75 19.05
N TYR A 167 -9.02 -11.48 20.13
CA TYR A 167 -8.61 -10.46 21.11
C TYR A 167 -7.37 -10.85 21.91
N ARG A 168 -7.11 -12.14 22.14
CA ARG A 168 -5.88 -12.65 22.75
C ARG A 168 -4.70 -12.50 21.78
N ALA A 169 -4.91 -12.84 20.52
CA ALA A 169 -3.90 -12.71 19.47
C ALA A 169 -3.45 -11.25 19.27
N LEU A 170 -4.36 -10.27 19.39
CA LEU A 170 -3.98 -8.84 19.29
C LEU A 170 -2.89 -8.47 20.31
N SER A 171 -2.97 -8.98 21.56
CA SER A 171 -1.94 -8.67 22.57
C SER A 171 -0.58 -9.28 22.22
N VAL A 172 -0.55 -10.51 21.69
CA VAL A 172 0.68 -11.16 21.19
C VAL A 172 1.23 -10.41 19.97
N LEU A 173 0.38 -10.04 19.01
CA LEU A 173 0.80 -9.29 17.83
C LEU A 173 1.39 -7.92 18.19
N ALA A 174 0.84 -7.26 19.21
CA ALA A 174 1.37 -6.00 19.69
C ALA A 174 2.78 -6.13 20.30
N SER A 175 3.01 -7.18 21.11
CA SER A 175 4.33 -7.43 21.71
C SER A 175 5.41 -7.81 20.69
N GLU A 176 5.02 -8.38 19.56
CA GLU A 176 5.89 -8.80 18.46
C GLU A 176 5.90 -7.82 17.26
N MET A 177 5.31 -6.63 17.43
CA MET A 177 5.09 -5.67 16.34
C MET A 177 6.38 -5.32 15.59
N ASP A 178 7.47 -5.08 16.29
CA ASP A 178 8.74 -4.68 15.70
C ASP A 178 9.41 -5.85 14.97
N PHE A 179 9.35 -7.05 15.57
CA PHE A 179 9.81 -8.27 14.93
C PHE A 179 9.04 -8.56 13.64
N ILE A 180 7.71 -8.46 13.66
CA ILE A 180 6.88 -8.69 12.47
C ILE A 180 7.26 -7.70 11.36
N GLN A 181 7.39 -6.40 11.66
CA GLN A 181 7.76 -5.38 10.68
C GLN A 181 9.14 -5.66 10.06
N SER A 182 10.13 -6.00 10.87
CA SER A 182 11.49 -6.35 10.40
C SER A 182 11.48 -7.59 9.49
N GLU A 183 10.76 -8.66 9.87
CA GLU A 183 10.68 -9.88 9.07
C GLU A 183 9.93 -9.65 7.74
N VAL A 184 8.82 -8.92 7.73
CA VAL A 184 8.10 -8.65 6.48
C VAL A 184 8.89 -7.74 5.55
N TYR A 185 9.66 -6.77 6.07
CA TYR A 185 10.58 -5.98 5.26
C TYR A 185 11.60 -6.89 4.57
N LYS A 186 12.34 -7.72 5.34
CA LYS A 186 13.34 -8.65 4.81
C LYS A 186 12.72 -9.62 3.79
N ASN A 187 11.56 -10.17 4.10
CA ASN A 187 10.88 -11.13 3.24
C ASN A 187 10.27 -10.48 1.98
N SER A 188 10.01 -9.18 2.00
CA SER A 188 9.43 -8.50 0.83
C SER A 188 10.33 -8.53 -0.41
N PHE A 189 11.64 -8.71 -0.25
CA PHE A 189 12.59 -8.88 -1.35
C PHE A 189 12.37 -10.19 -2.14
N PHE A 190 11.73 -11.21 -1.55
CA PHE A 190 11.33 -12.41 -2.29
C PHE A 190 10.18 -12.14 -3.30
N LEU A 191 9.47 -11.02 -3.15
CA LEU A 191 8.39 -10.61 -4.04
C LEU A 191 8.83 -9.59 -5.10
N GLY A 192 10.08 -9.21 -5.10
CA GLY A 192 10.71 -8.28 -6.03
C GLY A 192 11.59 -7.25 -5.32
N ASP A 193 12.42 -6.59 -6.09
CA ASP A 193 13.34 -5.57 -5.58
C ASP A 193 12.58 -4.43 -4.92
N ARG A 194 13.16 -3.87 -3.86
CA ARG A 194 12.65 -2.70 -3.14
C ARG A 194 13.49 -1.48 -3.48
N MET A 195 12.83 -0.34 -3.67
CA MET A 195 13.52 0.94 -3.89
C MET A 195 13.86 1.62 -2.54
N ASP A 196 14.49 0.87 -1.65
CA ASP A 196 14.80 1.24 -0.27
C ASP A 196 16.02 2.19 -0.12
N ARG A 197 16.60 2.61 -1.23
CA ARG A 197 17.58 3.71 -1.28
C ARG A 197 16.94 5.09 -1.14
N ILE A 198 15.64 5.18 -1.25
CA ILE A 198 14.85 6.39 -1.02
C ILE A 198 13.79 6.03 0.02
N LEU A 199 13.75 6.78 1.11
CA LEU A 199 12.77 6.61 2.17
C LEU A 199 11.96 7.88 2.38
N TYR A 200 10.66 7.82 2.08
CA TYR A 200 9.72 8.87 2.42
C TYR A 200 9.22 8.70 3.84
N TYR A 201 9.27 9.76 4.61
CA TYR A 201 8.74 9.80 5.97
C TYR A 201 7.70 10.90 6.13
N ASP A 202 6.57 10.54 6.70
CA ASP A 202 5.55 11.51 7.12
C ASP A 202 4.79 10.99 8.34
N CYS A 203 4.08 11.90 9.01
CA CYS A 203 3.23 11.64 10.15
C CYS A 203 1.77 11.94 9.82
N THR A 204 0.90 11.13 10.37
CA THR A 204 -0.54 11.42 10.39
C THR A 204 -1.12 11.14 11.77
N ASN A 205 -2.39 11.48 11.98
CA ASN A 205 -3.07 11.16 13.22
C ASN A 205 -4.42 10.49 12.98
N TYR A 206 -4.85 9.74 13.99
CA TYR A 206 -6.11 9.02 14.01
C TYR A 206 -6.86 9.41 15.28
N TYR A 207 -8.12 9.80 15.15
CA TYR A 207 -8.96 10.20 16.27
C TYR A 207 -9.69 9.00 16.89
N PHE A 208 -10.06 9.18 18.15
CA PHE A 208 -10.90 8.25 18.91
C PHE A 208 -12.20 8.95 19.29
N GLU A 209 -13.31 8.24 19.20
CA GLU A 209 -14.63 8.77 19.60
C GLU A 209 -14.80 8.66 21.13
N ILE A 210 -13.91 9.32 21.85
CA ILE A 210 -13.91 9.44 23.31
C ILE A 210 -13.78 10.91 23.70
N GLU A 211 -14.27 11.26 24.90
CA GLU A 211 -14.23 12.63 25.43
C GLU A 211 -13.04 12.89 26.33
N GLN A 212 -12.41 11.87 26.88
CA GLN A 212 -11.31 12.01 27.84
C GLN A 212 -10.01 11.39 27.29
N GLU A 213 -8.90 11.98 27.66
CA GLU A 213 -7.57 11.41 27.37
C GLU A 213 -7.36 10.11 28.13
N ASP A 214 -6.72 9.14 27.49
CA ASP A 214 -6.35 7.86 28.08
C ASP A 214 -5.08 7.32 27.42
N GLY A 215 -4.04 7.04 28.20
CA GLY A 215 -2.76 6.55 27.69
C GLY A 215 -2.16 7.47 26.62
N ASP A 216 -1.84 6.89 25.46
CA ASP A 216 -1.33 7.61 24.28
C ASP A 216 -2.39 8.43 23.53
N LYS A 217 -3.67 8.23 23.84
CA LYS A 217 -4.78 9.00 23.27
C LYS A 217 -4.84 10.38 23.94
N LYS A 218 -4.25 11.39 23.29
CA LYS A 218 -4.10 12.75 23.81
C LYS A 218 -4.75 13.77 22.90
N TYR A 219 -5.19 14.90 23.51
CA TYR A 219 -5.58 16.06 22.72
C TYR A 219 -4.35 16.65 22.04
N GLY A 220 -4.47 16.87 20.73
CA GLY A 220 -3.37 17.38 19.92
C GLY A 220 -3.87 18.12 18.69
N LYS A 221 -2.94 18.49 17.82
CA LYS A 221 -3.28 19.15 16.55
C LYS A 221 -3.85 18.12 15.57
N SER A 222 -5.19 17.95 15.61
CA SER A 222 -5.88 17.08 14.67
C SER A 222 -5.74 17.61 13.25
N LYS A 223 -5.22 16.79 12.33
CA LYS A 223 -5.18 17.10 10.87
C LYS A 223 -6.59 17.17 10.25
N GLU A 224 -7.60 16.67 10.96
CA GLU A 224 -9.01 16.68 10.54
C GLU A 224 -9.87 17.70 11.29
N HIS A 225 -9.22 18.54 12.12
CA HIS A 225 -9.89 19.57 12.93
C HIS A 225 -10.98 19.02 13.87
N ARG A 226 -10.86 17.76 14.30
CA ARG A 226 -11.77 17.13 15.27
C ARG A 226 -11.34 17.47 16.71
N PRO A 227 -12.31 17.65 17.62
CA PRO A 227 -12.02 17.95 19.03
C PRO A 227 -11.64 16.71 19.87
N ASN A 228 -11.56 15.57 19.28
CA ASN A 228 -11.36 14.28 19.95
C ASN A 228 -9.86 14.02 20.25
N PRO A 229 -9.53 13.21 21.27
CA PRO A 229 -8.19 12.68 21.46
C PRO A 229 -7.70 11.90 20.23
N ILE A 230 -6.41 12.03 19.95
CA ILE A 230 -5.75 11.41 18.80
C ILE A 230 -4.54 10.59 19.23
N ILE A 231 -4.12 9.68 18.35
CA ILE A 231 -2.79 9.06 18.35
C ILE A 231 -2.09 9.49 17.05
N GLN A 232 -0.79 9.73 17.14
CA GLN A 232 0.04 9.99 15.96
C GLN A 232 0.68 8.71 15.45
N MET A 233 0.81 8.60 14.13
CA MET A 233 1.50 7.52 13.43
C MET A 233 2.56 8.12 12.52
N GLY A 234 3.83 7.76 12.74
CA GLY A 234 4.90 7.97 11.79
C GLY A 234 5.04 6.74 10.90
N LEU A 235 5.20 6.95 9.60
CA LEU A 235 5.33 5.89 8.60
C LEU A 235 6.55 6.16 7.73
N PHE A 236 7.32 5.11 7.46
CA PHE A 236 8.29 5.07 6.36
C PHE A 236 7.75 4.24 5.21
N THR A 237 7.91 4.76 4.00
CA THR A 237 7.74 4.01 2.75
C THR A 237 9.03 4.08 1.95
N ASP A 238 9.25 3.11 1.07
CA ASP A 238 10.33 3.16 0.10
C ASP A 238 9.99 4.07 -1.10
N GLY A 239 10.93 4.17 -2.06
CA GLY A 239 10.80 4.99 -3.27
C GLY A 239 9.62 4.62 -4.16
N ASP A 240 9.06 3.42 -4.05
CA ASP A 240 7.86 2.95 -4.75
C ASP A 240 6.58 3.12 -3.93
N GLY A 241 6.65 3.77 -2.76
CA GLY A 241 5.51 3.95 -1.86
C GLY A 241 5.05 2.66 -1.17
N ILE A 242 5.93 1.65 -1.08
CA ILE A 242 5.64 0.42 -0.35
C ILE A 242 6.01 0.61 1.12
N PRO A 243 5.09 0.35 2.07
CA PRO A 243 5.35 0.52 3.49
C PRO A 243 6.58 -0.26 3.96
N LEU A 244 7.40 0.38 4.80
CA LEU A 244 8.61 -0.21 5.36
C LEU A 244 8.48 -0.42 6.86
N ALA A 245 8.17 0.64 7.60
CA ALA A 245 8.02 0.60 9.04
C ALA A 245 7.11 1.72 9.55
N PHE A 246 6.46 1.50 10.69
CA PHE A 246 5.69 2.52 11.39
C PHE A 246 5.93 2.48 12.90
N SER A 247 5.62 3.59 13.57
CA SER A 247 5.49 3.67 15.02
C SER A 247 4.33 4.56 15.42
N LEU A 248 3.79 4.31 16.60
CA LEU A 248 2.73 5.12 17.20
C LEU A 248 3.30 6.00 18.31
N PHE A 249 2.74 7.19 18.44
CA PHE A 249 3.18 8.20 19.39
C PHE A 249 1.96 8.86 20.04
N PRO A 250 2.11 9.40 21.27
CA PRO A 250 1.06 10.16 21.92
C PRO A 250 0.55 11.32 21.04
N GLY A 251 -0.76 11.57 21.09
CA GLY A 251 -1.41 12.55 20.22
C GLY A 251 -0.92 14.00 20.37
N ASN A 252 -0.33 14.35 21.50
CA ASN A 252 0.25 15.66 21.79
C ASN A 252 1.76 15.77 21.52
N GLN A 253 2.39 14.71 21.03
CA GLN A 253 3.82 14.73 20.73
C GLN A 253 4.12 15.63 19.52
N ASN A 254 5.25 16.34 19.56
CA ASN A 254 5.74 17.05 18.38
C ASN A 254 6.18 16.06 17.31
N GLU A 255 5.61 16.18 16.10
CA GLU A 255 5.88 15.29 14.96
C GLU A 255 7.39 15.18 14.63
N GLN A 256 8.17 16.25 14.81
CA GLN A 256 9.62 16.23 14.56
C GLN A 256 10.37 15.22 15.44
N LYS A 257 9.88 14.96 16.65
CA LYS A 257 10.49 14.01 17.59
C LYS A 257 10.16 12.55 17.27
N SER A 258 9.22 12.29 16.37
CA SER A 258 8.81 10.93 16.00
C SER A 258 9.79 10.25 15.04
N LEU A 259 10.57 11.00 14.28
CA LEU A 259 11.51 10.46 13.29
C LEU A 259 12.60 9.61 13.95
N LYS A 260 13.36 10.18 14.89
CA LYS A 260 14.54 9.53 15.46
C LYS A 260 14.30 8.14 16.05
N PRO A 261 13.23 7.89 16.84
CA PRO A 261 12.96 6.56 17.37
C PRO A 261 12.68 5.53 16.27
N LEU A 262 11.89 5.92 15.24
CA LEU A 262 11.54 5.00 14.16
C LEU A 262 12.73 4.74 13.22
N GLU A 263 13.52 5.76 12.91
CA GLU A 263 14.73 5.61 12.11
C GLU A 263 15.79 4.73 12.83
N THR A 264 15.98 4.93 14.14
CA THR A 264 16.87 4.07 14.95
C THR A 264 16.46 2.60 14.84
N LYS A 265 15.17 2.32 14.89
CA LYS A 265 14.62 0.97 14.73
C LYS A 265 14.94 0.39 13.34
N ILE A 266 14.82 1.18 12.27
CA ILE A 266 15.16 0.76 10.90
C ILE A 266 16.63 0.42 10.80
N LEU A 267 17.50 1.27 11.31
CA LEU A 267 18.94 1.06 11.28
C LEU A 267 19.36 -0.20 12.05
N GLN A 268 18.81 -0.41 13.25
CA GLN A 268 19.23 -1.50 14.14
C GLN A 268 18.61 -2.87 13.78
N GLN A 269 17.34 -2.88 13.35
CA GLN A 269 16.59 -4.13 13.22
C GLN A 269 16.39 -4.58 11.79
N PHE A 270 16.35 -3.64 10.84
CA PHE A 270 16.04 -3.96 9.44
C PHE A 270 17.32 -4.11 8.59
N GLY A 271 18.43 -3.51 9.04
CA GLY A 271 19.68 -3.49 8.27
C GLY A 271 19.59 -2.54 7.05
N CYS A 272 18.70 -1.54 7.11
CA CYS A 272 18.58 -0.50 6.11
C CYS A 272 19.33 0.74 6.61
N ASP A 273 20.60 0.90 6.20
CA ASP A 273 21.53 1.90 6.72
C ASP A 273 22.02 2.91 5.66
N LYS A 274 21.65 2.69 4.38
CA LYS A 274 22.03 3.53 3.25
C LYS A 274 20.81 3.97 2.47
N PHE A 275 20.37 5.21 2.69
CA PHE A 275 19.19 5.78 2.02
C PHE A 275 19.22 7.30 1.98
N ILE A 276 18.39 7.86 1.11
CA ILE A 276 18.04 9.28 1.07
C ILE A 276 16.73 9.46 1.82
N TYR A 277 16.77 10.18 2.94
CA TYR A 277 15.59 10.58 3.69
C TYR A 277 14.86 11.71 3.00
N CYS A 278 13.56 11.54 2.77
CA CYS A 278 12.73 12.56 2.15
C CYS A 278 11.49 12.88 2.99
N SER A 279 11.29 14.16 3.34
CA SER A 279 10.14 14.61 4.12
C SER A 279 9.68 16.02 3.79
N ASP A 280 8.54 16.41 4.39
CA ASP A 280 8.02 17.76 4.30
C ASP A 280 8.76 18.76 5.23
N ALA A 281 8.42 20.06 5.09
CA ALA A 281 9.01 21.13 5.90
C ALA A 281 8.63 21.05 7.40
N GLY A 282 7.57 20.34 7.75
CA GLY A 282 7.13 20.12 9.11
C GLY A 282 8.06 19.19 9.89
N LEU A 283 8.70 18.26 9.18
CA LEU A 283 9.59 17.23 9.74
C LEU A 283 11.08 17.53 9.50
N ALA A 284 11.40 18.63 8.82
CA ALA A 284 12.73 19.02 8.38
C ALA A 284 13.48 19.89 9.41
N SER A 285 13.41 19.58 10.72
CA SER A 285 14.22 20.27 11.72
C SER A 285 15.73 20.09 11.47
N GLU A 286 16.55 21.01 11.93
CA GLU A 286 18.00 20.90 11.80
C GLU A 286 18.54 19.60 12.41
N ASP A 287 18.02 19.19 13.56
CA ASP A 287 18.44 17.94 14.21
C ASP A 287 18.07 16.69 13.38
N ASN A 288 16.93 16.70 12.68
CA ASN A 288 16.55 15.62 11.77
C ASN A 288 17.44 15.59 10.52
N ARG A 289 17.86 16.76 10.00
CA ARG A 289 18.82 16.86 8.89
C ARG A 289 20.20 16.35 9.31
N VAL A 290 20.70 16.77 10.47
CA VAL A 290 21.97 16.29 11.02
C VAL A 290 21.95 14.77 11.21
N LEU A 291 20.85 14.22 11.74
CA LEU A 291 20.69 12.78 11.89
C LEU A 291 20.81 12.06 10.54
N ASN A 292 20.19 12.60 9.50
CA ASN A 292 20.17 12.00 8.16
C ASN A 292 21.38 12.34 7.27
N HIS A 293 22.26 13.21 7.74
CA HIS A 293 23.58 13.46 7.14
C HIS A 293 24.65 12.46 7.61
N MET A 294 24.36 11.66 8.66
CA MET A 294 25.34 10.76 9.29
C MET A 294 25.44 9.43 8.56
N GLY A 295 26.64 8.87 8.49
CA GLY A 295 26.90 7.53 7.91
C GLY A 295 26.78 7.52 6.38
N GLN A 296 26.00 6.59 5.83
CA GLN A 296 25.75 6.50 4.39
C GLN A 296 24.36 7.04 4.00
N ARG A 297 23.83 7.95 4.80
CA ARG A 297 22.53 8.58 4.56
C ARG A 297 22.72 9.97 3.97
N ALA A 298 21.69 10.43 3.28
CA ALA A 298 21.53 11.79 2.81
C ALA A 298 20.08 12.23 3.03
N PHE A 299 19.78 13.51 2.83
CA PHE A 299 18.42 13.99 2.93
C PHE A 299 18.00 14.89 1.76
N ILE A 300 16.71 14.86 1.45
CA ILE A 300 16.03 15.82 0.56
C ILE A 300 14.77 16.24 1.29
N VAL A 301 14.69 17.50 1.72
CA VAL A 301 13.56 17.98 2.52
C VAL A 301 12.99 19.26 1.93
N THR A 302 11.67 19.40 2.04
CA THR A 302 11.02 20.67 1.69
C THR A 302 11.47 21.77 2.65
N GLN A 303 11.80 22.95 2.12
CA GLN A 303 12.16 24.11 2.89
C GLN A 303 11.10 25.20 2.76
N SER A 304 10.61 25.72 3.89
CA SER A 304 9.70 26.88 3.85
C SER A 304 10.49 28.15 3.52
N ILE A 305 10.23 28.77 2.38
CA ILE A 305 10.88 30.03 1.96
C ILE A 305 10.62 31.14 2.99
N LYS A 306 9.41 31.19 3.57
CA LYS A 306 9.04 32.19 4.60
C LYS A 306 9.84 32.06 5.90
N LYS A 307 10.45 30.89 6.16
CA LYS A 307 11.26 30.61 7.36
C LYS A 307 12.77 30.72 7.09
N LEU A 308 13.19 31.03 5.88
CA LEU A 308 14.60 31.29 5.57
C LEU A 308 15.09 32.57 6.28
N PRO A 309 16.39 32.66 6.58
CA PRO A 309 17.04 33.91 6.95
C PRO A 309 16.74 35.02 5.93
N ALA A 310 16.84 36.28 6.35
CA ALA A 310 16.40 37.40 5.53
C ALA A 310 17.14 37.49 4.18
N GLU A 311 18.45 37.20 4.17
CA GLU A 311 19.29 37.24 2.96
C GLU A 311 18.91 36.13 1.99
N ASP A 312 18.85 34.88 2.46
CA ASP A 312 18.46 33.72 1.64
C ASP A 312 17.03 33.85 1.12
N ARG A 313 16.11 34.39 1.95
CA ARG A 313 14.74 34.66 1.53
C ARG A 313 14.69 35.73 0.43
N ALA A 314 15.47 36.83 0.59
CA ALA A 314 15.53 37.87 -0.42
C ALA A 314 16.11 37.32 -1.74
N TRP A 315 17.15 36.47 -1.67
CA TRP A 315 17.67 35.77 -2.83
C TRP A 315 16.63 34.83 -3.44
N ALA A 316 15.94 34.03 -2.65
CA ALA A 316 14.91 33.09 -3.14
C ALA A 316 13.81 33.81 -3.94
N LEU A 317 13.39 35.00 -3.50
CA LEU A 317 12.32 35.79 -4.13
C LEU A 317 12.76 36.56 -5.37
N LYS A 318 14.07 36.74 -5.65
CA LYS A 318 14.55 37.36 -6.88
C LYS A 318 14.15 36.52 -8.08
N LYS A 319 13.55 37.14 -9.10
CA LYS A 319 13.08 36.49 -10.35
C LYS A 319 14.19 36.26 -11.38
N THR A 320 15.43 36.60 -11.04
CA THR A 320 16.63 36.42 -11.88
C THR A 320 17.49 35.25 -11.35
N GLY A 321 18.38 34.75 -12.22
CA GLY A 321 19.29 33.64 -11.89
C GLY A 321 18.69 32.25 -12.03
N PHE A 322 17.47 32.15 -12.55
CA PHE A 322 16.84 30.86 -12.82
C PHE A 322 17.38 30.22 -14.09
N LYS A 323 17.38 28.90 -14.13
CA LYS A 323 17.68 28.05 -15.29
C LYS A 323 16.46 27.19 -15.58
N ARG A 324 16.25 26.82 -16.83
CA ARG A 324 15.23 25.83 -17.20
C ARG A 324 15.72 24.44 -16.80
N LEU A 325 14.87 23.66 -16.15
CA LEU A 325 15.26 22.33 -15.64
C LEU A 325 15.63 21.33 -16.75
N SER A 326 15.06 21.46 -17.94
CA SER A 326 15.28 20.51 -19.05
C SER A 326 16.62 20.66 -19.78
N ASP A 327 17.21 21.85 -19.79
CA ASP A 327 18.39 22.16 -20.61
C ASP A 327 19.37 23.13 -19.95
N ASP A 328 19.18 23.49 -18.71
CA ASP A 328 20.00 24.38 -17.87
C ASP A 328 20.22 25.80 -18.47
N LYS A 329 19.39 26.19 -19.44
CA LYS A 329 19.48 27.52 -20.04
C LYS A 329 19.03 28.61 -19.06
N PRO A 330 19.85 29.69 -18.92
CA PRO A 330 19.47 30.84 -18.10
C PRO A 330 18.17 31.48 -18.59
N VAL A 331 17.27 31.80 -17.67
CA VAL A 331 15.97 32.39 -17.96
C VAL A 331 15.64 33.50 -16.97
N ASP A 332 15.06 34.57 -17.47
CA ASP A 332 14.48 35.65 -16.68
C ASP A 332 12.98 35.39 -16.55
N LEU A 333 12.51 35.10 -15.34
CA LEU A 333 11.11 34.78 -15.09
C LEU A 333 10.14 35.94 -15.42
N THR A 334 10.63 37.17 -15.57
CA THR A 334 9.80 38.31 -15.95
C THR A 334 9.46 38.34 -17.45
N LYS A 335 10.16 37.51 -18.25
CA LYS A 335 10.01 37.43 -19.72
C LYS A 335 9.32 36.17 -20.21
N LEU A 336 8.73 35.38 -19.30
CA LEU A 336 8.02 34.16 -19.63
C LEU A 336 6.76 34.44 -20.46
N THR A 337 6.48 33.57 -21.40
CA THR A 337 5.31 33.60 -22.29
C THR A 337 4.34 32.47 -21.98
N ASP A 338 3.20 32.43 -22.68
CA ASP A 338 2.22 31.34 -22.50
C ASP A 338 2.77 29.96 -22.92
N ASP A 339 3.75 29.91 -23.82
CA ASP A 339 4.40 28.65 -24.22
C ASP A 339 5.23 28.02 -23.09
N ASP A 340 5.61 28.81 -22.10
CA ASP A 340 6.40 28.41 -20.95
C ASP A 340 5.58 27.78 -19.81
N LYS A 341 4.25 27.69 -19.94
CA LYS A 341 3.32 27.25 -18.88
C LYS A 341 3.68 25.93 -18.22
N ASN A 342 4.20 24.98 -19.00
CA ASN A 342 4.50 23.62 -18.52
C ASN A 342 5.98 23.41 -18.19
N GLN A 343 6.80 24.45 -18.25
CA GLN A 343 8.22 24.37 -17.92
C GLN A 343 8.42 24.51 -16.41
N LEU A 344 9.48 23.88 -15.91
CA LEU A 344 9.97 24.05 -14.56
C LEU A 344 11.32 24.75 -14.59
N TYR A 345 11.48 25.73 -13.74
CA TYR A 345 12.71 26.52 -13.61
C TYR A 345 13.29 26.33 -12.22
N TYR A 346 14.61 26.41 -12.09
CA TYR A 346 15.28 26.31 -10.81
C TYR A 346 16.44 27.29 -10.71
N LYS A 347 16.85 27.58 -9.50
CA LYS A 347 18.13 28.16 -9.11
C LYS A 347 18.57 27.53 -7.80
N ASP A 348 19.86 27.51 -7.56
CA ASP A 348 20.43 26.89 -6.38
C ASP A 348 21.62 27.68 -5.85
N GLU A 349 21.86 27.57 -4.55
CA GLU A 349 23.04 28.13 -3.88
C GLU A 349 23.43 27.30 -2.65
N PRO A 350 24.68 27.42 -2.19
CA PRO A 350 25.08 26.87 -0.89
C PRO A 350 24.24 27.47 0.24
N PHE A 351 23.81 26.62 1.17
CA PHE A 351 23.03 27.01 2.33
C PHE A 351 23.63 26.39 3.58
N THR A 352 24.55 27.12 4.23
CA THR A 352 25.29 26.65 5.39
C THR A 352 24.59 27.08 6.68
N THR A 353 24.38 26.14 7.58
CA THR A 353 23.98 26.37 8.95
C THR A 353 25.17 26.12 9.89
N LYS A 354 24.99 26.36 11.21
CA LYS A 354 26.07 26.08 12.18
C LYS A 354 26.50 24.62 12.24
N LYS A 355 25.66 23.69 11.75
CA LYS A 355 25.86 22.23 11.89
C LYS A 355 26.04 21.52 10.56
N LEU A 356 25.62 22.12 9.43
CA LEU A 356 25.53 21.43 8.14
C LEU A 356 25.82 22.37 6.97
N ASP A 357 26.56 21.85 6.01
CA ASP A 357 26.64 22.38 4.67
C ASP A 357 25.55 21.72 3.81
N GLN A 358 24.74 22.55 3.17
CA GLN A 358 23.55 22.13 2.43
C GLN A 358 23.48 22.91 1.11
N ARG A 359 22.64 22.46 0.21
CA ARG A 359 22.26 23.13 -1.02
C ARG A 359 20.79 23.52 -0.95
N LEU A 360 20.48 24.80 -1.14
CA LEU A 360 19.14 25.31 -1.25
C LEU A 360 18.76 25.40 -2.73
N ILE A 361 17.72 24.69 -3.11
CA ILE A 361 17.18 24.66 -4.48
C ILE A 361 15.82 25.34 -4.45
N ILE A 362 15.66 26.42 -5.23
CA ILE A 362 14.38 27.11 -5.41
C ILE A 362 13.87 26.76 -6.80
N THR A 363 12.65 26.24 -6.87
CA THR A 363 11.97 25.99 -8.15
C THR A 363 10.87 27.00 -8.40
N TYR A 364 10.56 27.24 -9.68
CA TYR A 364 9.43 28.06 -10.11
C TYR A 364 8.64 27.35 -11.21
N SER A 365 7.33 27.25 -11.00
CA SER A 365 6.38 26.70 -11.96
C SER A 365 5.32 27.74 -12.34
N PRO A 366 5.24 28.20 -13.60
CA PRO A 366 4.21 29.11 -14.05
C PRO A 366 2.80 28.56 -13.85
N LYS A 367 2.60 27.27 -14.09
CA LYS A 367 1.33 26.57 -13.85
C LYS A 367 0.90 26.64 -12.39
N TYR A 368 1.84 26.43 -11.47
CA TYR A 368 1.56 26.50 -10.02
C TYR A 368 1.32 27.95 -9.57
N ALA A 369 2.05 28.92 -10.14
CA ALA A 369 1.84 30.34 -9.89
C ALA A 369 0.41 30.77 -10.30
N ALA A 370 -0.03 30.38 -11.49
CA ALA A 370 -1.37 30.65 -11.98
C ALA A 370 -2.45 30.03 -11.08
N TYR A 371 -2.25 28.80 -10.61
CA TYR A 371 -3.14 28.13 -9.69
C TYR A 371 -3.26 28.87 -8.33
N GLN A 372 -2.12 29.25 -7.74
CA GLN A 372 -2.09 30.00 -6.47
C GLN A 372 -2.76 31.38 -6.61
N LYS A 373 -2.51 32.07 -7.71
CA LYS A 373 -3.16 33.35 -8.03
C LYS A 373 -4.68 33.22 -8.15
N ALA A 374 -5.18 32.15 -8.79
CA ALA A 374 -6.62 31.91 -8.91
C ALA A 374 -7.27 31.66 -7.54
N ILE A 375 -6.67 30.81 -6.70
CA ILE A 375 -7.16 30.56 -5.33
C ILE A 375 -7.16 31.86 -4.51
N ARG A 376 -6.10 32.65 -4.60
CA ARG A 376 -6.01 33.93 -3.86
C ARG A 376 -7.08 34.92 -4.34
N ALA A 377 -7.34 35.00 -5.64
CA ALA A 377 -8.40 35.86 -6.19
C ALA A 377 -9.78 35.52 -5.61
N GLU A 378 -10.12 34.24 -5.48
CA GLU A 378 -11.36 33.82 -4.80
C GLU A 378 -11.39 34.22 -3.32
N GLN A 379 -10.25 34.10 -2.62
CA GLN A 379 -10.15 34.48 -1.21
C GLN A 379 -10.26 35.99 -1.04
N ILE A 380 -9.67 36.79 -1.94
CA ILE A 380 -9.79 38.26 -1.95
C ILE A 380 -11.26 38.64 -2.17
N CYS A 381 -11.96 38.06 -3.14
CA CYS A 381 -13.39 38.32 -3.38
C CYS A 381 -14.24 38.02 -2.12
N ARG A 382 -13.91 36.97 -1.36
CA ARG A 382 -14.60 36.70 -0.08
C ARG A 382 -14.23 37.71 1.00
N ALA A 383 -12.99 38.19 1.04
CA ALA A 383 -12.54 39.23 1.97
C ALA A 383 -13.21 40.56 1.70
N GLU A 384 -13.37 40.94 0.43
CA GLU A 384 -14.13 42.16 0.02
C GLU A 384 -15.59 42.11 0.51
N LYS A 385 -16.25 40.96 0.41
CA LYS A 385 -17.60 40.76 0.96
C LYS A 385 -17.64 40.91 2.48
N MET A 386 -16.58 40.47 3.19
CA MET A 386 -16.47 40.64 4.64
C MET A 386 -16.29 42.11 5.02
N VAL A 387 -15.49 42.87 4.26
CA VAL A 387 -15.33 44.32 4.43
C VAL A 387 -16.66 45.04 4.21
N ALA A 388 -17.37 44.75 3.12
CA ALA A 388 -18.65 45.36 2.79
C ALA A 388 -19.73 45.10 3.86
N ASN A 389 -19.75 43.90 4.44
CA ASN A 389 -20.75 43.53 5.45
C ASN A 389 -20.39 44.01 6.87
N GLY A 390 -19.21 44.59 7.09
CA GLY A 390 -18.77 45.10 8.39
C GLY A 390 -18.67 44.02 9.50
N SER A 391 -18.61 42.74 9.12
CA SER A 391 -18.66 41.60 10.07
C SER A 391 -17.40 40.76 10.02
N LEU A 392 -16.46 41.03 10.91
CA LEU A 392 -15.39 40.09 11.23
C LEU A 392 -15.80 39.29 12.47
N LYS A 393 -16.30 38.08 12.26
CA LYS A 393 -16.37 37.10 13.34
C LYS A 393 -14.94 36.79 13.78
N LYS A 394 -14.69 36.64 15.10
CA LYS A 394 -13.39 36.19 15.62
C LYS A 394 -13.06 34.82 14.99
N HIS A 395 -12.31 34.81 13.91
CA HIS A 395 -11.88 33.60 13.25
C HIS A 395 -10.58 33.08 13.89
N ARG A 396 -10.46 31.77 14.02
CA ARG A 396 -9.18 31.12 14.31
C ARG A 396 -8.20 31.47 13.19
N LYS A 397 -6.95 31.76 13.53
CA LYS A 397 -5.88 32.01 12.53
C LYS A 397 -5.69 30.77 11.65
N ASN A 398 -6.36 30.75 10.52
CA ASN A 398 -6.18 29.75 9.46
C ASN A 398 -5.44 30.44 8.31
N PRO A 399 -4.32 29.91 7.83
CA PRO A 399 -3.59 30.45 6.68
C PRO A 399 -4.45 30.62 5.42
N ASN A 400 -5.53 29.84 5.29
CA ASN A 400 -6.44 29.88 4.15
C ASN A 400 -7.71 30.71 4.40
N ASP A 401 -7.83 31.35 5.57
CA ASP A 401 -9.00 32.18 5.89
C ASP A 401 -8.91 33.52 5.14
N PRO A 402 -9.93 33.88 4.32
CA PRO A 402 -10.02 35.18 3.68
C PRO A 402 -9.87 36.37 4.62
N ALA A 403 -10.27 36.21 5.89
CA ALA A 403 -10.15 37.24 6.91
C ALA A 403 -8.69 37.69 7.17
N ARG A 404 -7.67 36.93 6.73
CA ARG A 404 -6.27 37.35 6.81
C ARG A 404 -5.93 38.57 5.94
N PHE A 405 -6.74 38.82 4.91
CA PHE A 405 -6.63 39.97 4.02
C PHE A 405 -7.49 41.16 4.46
N VAL A 406 -8.17 41.06 5.62
CA VAL A 406 -8.99 42.14 6.15
C VAL A 406 -8.31 42.73 7.37
N ASN A 407 -8.01 44.01 7.31
CA ASN A 407 -7.51 44.79 8.42
C ASN A 407 -8.60 45.72 8.99
N LYS A 408 -8.41 46.22 10.20
CA LYS A 408 -9.34 47.14 10.87
C LYS A 408 -8.62 48.33 11.44
N VAL A 409 -9.23 49.48 11.32
CA VAL A 409 -8.81 50.73 11.97
C VAL A 409 -9.97 51.24 12.85
N ALA A 410 -9.66 51.64 14.05
CA ALA A 410 -10.60 52.30 14.94
C ALA A 410 -10.41 53.82 14.80
N VAL A 411 -11.45 54.50 14.37
CA VAL A 411 -11.44 55.98 14.22
C VAL A 411 -12.32 56.55 15.31
N THR A 412 -11.74 57.45 16.14
CA THR A 412 -12.48 58.24 17.14
C THR A 412 -12.66 59.64 16.64
N ASN A 413 -13.89 60.14 16.64
CA ASN A 413 -14.12 61.56 16.66
C ASN A 413 -14.11 62.02 18.12
N GLU A 414 -13.67 63.22 18.39
CA GLU A 414 -13.46 63.75 19.75
C GLU A 414 -14.62 63.38 20.69
N GLY A 415 -14.33 62.48 21.66
CA GLY A 415 -15.25 62.11 22.75
C GLY A 415 -16.27 61.02 22.48
N GLU A 416 -16.34 60.43 21.25
CA GLU A 416 -17.28 59.35 20.89
C GLU A 416 -16.64 57.96 20.82
N LYS A 417 -17.48 56.91 20.93
CA LYS A 417 -17.05 55.50 20.72
C LYS A 417 -16.41 55.35 19.36
N ALA A 418 -15.20 54.79 19.33
CA ALA A 418 -14.48 54.51 18.10
C ALA A 418 -15.32 53.65 17.12
N LYS A 419 -15.55 54.15 15.91
CA LYS A 419 -16.12 53.36 14.80
C LYS A 419 -15.02 52.52 14.19
N ILE A 420 -15.26 51.21 14.08
CA ILE A 420 -14.35 50.27 13.44
C ILE A 420 -14.63 50.25 11.94
N HIS A 421 -13.63 50.62 11.15
CA HIS A 421 -13.65 50.49 9.69
C HIS A 421 -12.79 49.31 9.28
N TYR A 422 -13.35 48.43 8.46
CA TYR A 422 -12.64 47.32 7.87
C TYR A 422 -12.17 47.71 6.48
N TYR A 423 -10.97 47.28 6.09
CA TYR A 423 -10.41 47.51 4.77
C TYR A 423 -9.58 46.31 4.30
N LEU A 424 -9.37 46.21 2.99
CA LEU A 424 -8.56 45.15 2.40
C LEU A 424 -7.07 45.47 2.57
N ASP A 425 -6.30 44.55 3.10
CA ASP A 425 -4.86 44.68 3.29
C ASP A 425 -4.11 44.37 2.00
N THR A 426 -3.94 45.40 1.16
CA THR A 426 -3.25 45.30 -0.12
C THR A 426 -1.78 44.94 0.01
N ASP A 427 -1.13 45.36 1.08
CA ASP A 427 0.28 45.06 1.33
C ASP A 427 0.47 43.59 1.64
N LYS A 428 -0.45 43.01 2.39
CA LYS A 428 -0.48 41.57 2.67
C LYS A 428 -0.72 40.73 1.43
N ILE A 429 -1.59 41.18 0.53
CA ILE A 429 -1.85 40.55 -0.75
C ILE A 429 -0.58 40.56 -1.60
N ALA A 430 0.07 41.71 -1.74
CA ALA A 430 1.31 41.87 -2.49
C ALA A 430 2.46 41.01 -1.90
N GLU A 431 2.57 40.95 -0.56
CA GLU A 431 3.52 40.09 0.12
C GLU A 431 3.29 38.60 -0.26
N GLU A 432 2.05 38.12 -0.26
CA GLU A 432 1.75 36.72 -0.62
C GLU A 432 2.00 36.43 -2.10
N GLU A 433 1.78 37.40 -2.98
CA GLU A 433 2.04 37.25 -4.44
C GLU A 433 3.50 36.99 -4.78
N MET A 434 4.43 37.48 -3.96
CA MET A 434 5.86 37.27 -4.19
C MET A 434 6.27 35.78 -4.16
N TYR A 435 5.50 34.95 -3.47
CA TYR A 435 5.77 33.51 -3.29
C TYR A 435 5.11 32.62 -4.34
N ASP A 436 4.29 33.19 -5.25
CA ASP A 436 3.56 32.40 -6.23
C ASP A 436 4.50 31.62 -7.15
N GLY A 437 4.18 30.34 -7.30
CA GLY A 437 4.91 29.43 -8.15
C GLY A 437 6.25 28.93 -7.57
N LEU A 438 6.69 29.50 -6.44
CA LEU A 438 7.96 29.15 -5.81
C LEU A 438 7.81 27.96 -4.87
N TYR A 439 8.78 27.06 -4.92
CA TYR A 439 8.93 25.93 -4.01
C TYR A 439 10.41 25.76 -3.67
N ALA A 440 10.73 25.33 -2.47
CA ALA A 440 12.11 25.18 -2.02
C ALA A 440 12.39 23.79 -1.47
N VAL A 441 13.57 23.28 -1.81
CA VAL A 441 14.14 22.02 -1.32
C VAL A 441 15.51 22.28 -0.73
N CYS A 442 15.82 21.66 0.39
CA CYS A 442 17.16 21.59 0.98
C CYS A 442 17.69 20.18 0.94
N THR A 443 18.98 20.01 0.64
CA THR A 443 19.65 18.72 0.58
C THR A 443 21.13 18.84 0.94
N ASP A 444 21.72 17.74 1.41
CA ASP A 444 23.18 17.59 1.57
C ASP A 444 23.86 16.90 0.37
N LEU A 445 23.10 16.60 -0.68
CA LEU A 445 23.61 16.12 -1.97
C LEU A 445 24.13 17.32 -2.80
N LEU A 446 25.34 17.76 -2.51
CA LEU A 446 25.87 19.03 -3.01
C LEU A 446 26.15 18.99 -4.51
N ASP A 447 26.63 17.85 -5.02
CA ASP A 447 27.09 17.68 -6.41
C ASP A 447 26.09 16.97 -7.31
N ASP A 448 24.97 16.46 -6.76
CA ASP A 448 23.99 15.68 -7.50
C ASP A 448 23.16 16.55 -8.46
N ASN A 449 22.65 15.92 -9.51
CA ASN A 449 21.81 16.61 -10.50
C ASN A 449 20.50 17.11 -9.87
N VAL A 450 20.15 18.36 -10.12
CA VAL A 450 18.95 19.00 -9.58
C VAL A 450 17.67 18.28 -10.02
N ALA A 451 17.60 17.81 -11.27
CA ALA A 451 16.42 17.12 -11.77
C ALA A 451 16.18 15.80 -11.03
N ASP A 452 17.23 15.07 -10.68
CA ASP A 452 17.12 13.83 -9.89
C ASP A 452 16.68 14.11 -8.46
N ILE A 453 17.24 15.15 -7.82
CA ILE A 453 16.82 15.60 -6.47
C ILE A 453 15.33 15.97 -6.47
N LEU A 454 14.87 16.73 -7.45
CA LEU A 454 13.48 17.17 -7.55
C LEU A 454 12.55 15.99 -7.81
N LYS A 455 12.94 15.04 -8.68
CA LYS A 455 12.18 13.81 -8.95
C LYS A 455 11.96 13.00 -7.67
N VAL A 456 13.00 12.85 -6.83
CA VAL A 456 12.86 12.19 -5.52
C VAL A 456 11.92 12.98 -4.62
N SER A 457 12.07 14.32 -4.55
CA SER A 457 11.19 15.18 -3.73
C SER A 457 9.72 15.09 -4.17
N GLU A 458 9.46 15.03 -5.47
CA GLU A 458 8.10 14.89 -6.02
C GLU A 458 7.47 13.54 -5.66
N GLY A 459 8.24 12.45 -5.60
CA GLY A 459 7.75 11.11 -5.24
C GLY A 459 7.12 11.01 -3.85
N ARG A 460 7.23 12.01 -3.00
CA ARG A 460 6.67 12.05 -1.65
C ARG A 460 5.14 11.92 -1.61
N TRP A 461 4.40 12.26 -2.67
CA TRP A 461 2.95 12.06 -2.73
C TRP A 461 2.54 10.61 -2.45
N GLN A 462 3.42 9.64 -2.66
CA GLN A 462 3.14 8.22 -2.44
C GLN A 462 2.86 7.89 -0.97
N ILE A 463 3.52 8.56 -0.02
CA ILE A 463 3.23 8.35 1.41
C ILE A 463 1.90 8.99 1.80
N GLU A 464 1.55 10.13 1.20
CA GLU A 464 0.23 10.76 1.39
C GLU A 464 -0.89 9.83 0.89
N ASP A 465 -0.68 9.17 -0.25
CA ASP A 465 -1.59 8.17 -0.80
C ASP A 465 -1.70 6.91 0.09
N CYS A 466 -0.61 6.49 0.74
CA CYS A 466 -0.65 5.44 1.75
C CYS A 466 -1.56 5.80 2.92
N PHE A 467 -1.45 7.02 3.45
CA PHE A 467 -2.34 7.47 4.53
C PHE A 467 -3.79 7.62 4.08
N ARG A 468 -4.03 8.10 2.86
CA ARG A 468 -5.37 8.17 2.28
C ARG A 468 -6.00 6.78 2.22
N THR A 469 -5.28 5.80 1.66
CA THR A 469 -5.73 4.40 1.58
C THR A 469 -6.04 3.82 2.96
N MET A 470 -5.16 4.02 3.94
CA MET A 470 -5.41 3.53 5.31
C MET A 470 -6.64 4.17 5.95
N LYS A 471 -6.85 5.47 5.76
CA LYS A 471 -7.95 6.22 6.40
C LYS A 471 -9.29 6.00 5.73
N THR A 472 -9.32 5.95 4.40
CA THR A 472 -10.53 5.92 3.59
C THR A 472 -10.89 4.50 3.17
N ASP A 473 -9.96 3.81 2.50
CA ASP A 473 -10.27 2.52 1.88
C ASP A 473 -10.22 1.36 2.90
N PHE A 474 -9.35 1.46 3.91
CA PHE A 474 -9.19 0.44 4.96
C PHE A 474 -9.84 0.85 6.28
N GLU A 475 -10.51 1.99 6.35
CA GLU A 475 -11.25 2.44 7.53
C GLU A 475 -10.46 2.24 8.84
N ALA A 476 -9.17 2.64 8.84
CA ALA A 476 -8.34 2.51 10.05
C ALA A 476 -8.87 3.36 11.23
N ARG A 477 -9.88 4.17 10.99
CA ARG A 477 -10.61 5.00 11.94
C ARG A 477 -12.13 5.00 11.62
N PRO A 478 -13.00 5.15 12.63
CA PRO A 478 -12.69 5.25 14.07
C PRO A 478 -12.14 3.93 14.63
N VAL A 479 -11.35 4.04 15.71
CA VAL A 479 -10.75 2.87 16.37
C VAL A 479 -11.66 2.44 17.54
N TYR A 480 -12.22 1.24 17.46
CA TYR A 480 -13.16 0.69 18.46
C TYR A 480 -12.47 -0.16 19.55
N LEU A 481 -11.21 0.11 19.84
CA LEU A 481 -10.41 -0.61 20.83
C LEU A 481 -9.93 0.36 21.91
N ASN A 482 -9.97 -0.07 23.18
CA ASN A 482 -9.61 0.77 24.32
C ASN A 482 -8.18 0.48 24.81
N ARG A 483 -7.78 -0.80 24.88
CA ARG A 483 -6.46 -1.19 25.39
C ARG A 483 -5.36 -0.81 24.41
N GLU A 484 -4.26 -0.25 24.92
CA GLU A 484 -3.12 0.23 24.12
C GLU A 484 -2.48 -0.88 23.27
N ASP A 485 -2.29 -2.07 23.85
CA ASP A 485 -1.74 -3.22 23.13
C ASP A 485 -2.62 -3.61 21.93
N ARG A 486 -3.93 -3.62 22.11
CA ARG A 486 -4.89 -3.93 21.04
C ARG A 486 -4.95 -2.84 19.97
N ILE A 487 -4.78 -1.58 20.36
CA ILE A 487 -4.66 -0.44 19.43
C ILE A 487 -3.39 -0.58 18.59
N LYS A 488 -2.24 -0.91 19.20
CA LYS A 488 -0.99 -1.19 18.48
C LYS A 488 -1.17 -2.32 17.45
N ALA A 489 -1.81 -3.42 17.85
CA ALA A 489 -2.10 -4.54 16.94
C ALA A 489 -3.09 -4.17 15.82
N HIS A 490 -4.04 -3.28 16.07
CA HIS A 490 -4.94 -2.76 15.03
C HIS A 490 -4.16 -2.01 13.96
N PHE A 491 -3.28 -1.09 14.34
CA PHE A 491 -2.47 -0.36 13.38
C PHE A 491 -1.44 -1.25 12.69
N LEU A 492 -0.90 -2.26 13.37
CA LEU A 492 -0.10 -3.30 12.71
C LEU A 492 -0.91 -4.04 11.63
N THR A 493 -2.16 -4.39 11.92
CA THR A 493 -3.05 -5.03 10.94
C THR A 493 -3.29 -4.10 9.74
N CYS A 494 -3.53 -2.82 9.97
CA CYS A 494 -3.72 -1.83 8.90
C CYS A 494 -2.44 -1.64 8.06
N PHE A 495 -1.28 -1.57 8.70
CA PHE A 495 0.03 -1.51 8.04
C PHE A 495 0.28 -2.75 7.17
N LEU A 496 0.03 -3.95 7.69
CA LEU A 496 0.19 -5.19 6.95
C LEU A 496 -0.80 -5.26 5.78
N ALA A 497 -2.04 -4.84 5.97
CA ALA A 497 -3.03 -4.76 4.89
C ALA A 497 -2.56 -3.82 3.77
N LEU A 498 -2.05 -2.64 4.13
CA LEU A 498 -1.48 -1.69 3.17
C LEU A 498 -0.28 -2.30 2.43
N LEU A 499 0.63 -2.95 3.15
CA LEU A 499 1.79 -3.63 2.56
C LEU A 499 1.36 -4.70 1.54
N HIS A 500 0.39 -5.56 1.91
CA HIS A 500 -0.13 -6.61 1.01
C HIS A 500 -0.75 -6.01 -0.25
N PHE A 501 -1.57 -4.99 -0.08
CA PHE A 501 -2.24 -4.31 -1.17
C PHE A 501 -1.25 -3.62 -2.13
N ARG A 502 -0.25 -2.89 -1.58
CA ARG A 502 0.79 -2.23 -2.38
C ARG A 502 1.67 -3.23 -3.13
N LEU A 503 2.04 -4.34 -2.50
CA LEU A 503 2.82 -5.39 -3.16
C LEU A 503 2.02 -6.09 -4.27
N LEU A 504 0.71 -6.32 -4.07
CA LEU A 504 -0.16 -6.86 -5.10
C LEU A 504 -0.29 -5.87 -6.28
N ASN A 505 -0.57 -4.59 -6.01
CA ASN A 505 -0.67 -3.56 -7.04
C ASN A 505 0.64 -3.40 -7.82
N ARG A 506 1.79 -3.42 -7.14
CA ARG A 506 3.11 -3.42 -7.80
C ARG A 506 3.29 -4.63 -8.71
N SER A 507 2.85 -5.81 -8.29
CA SER A 507 2.96 -7.02 -9.12
C SER A 507 2.10 -6.95 -10.40
N LEU A 508 1.07 -6.09 -10.41
CA LEU A 508 0.26 -5.70 -11.56
C LEU A 508 0.83 -4.46 -12.30
N LYS A 509 2.10 -4.09 -12.01
CA LYS A 509 2.83 -2.95 -12.62
C LYS A 509 2.15 -1.59 -12.43
N GLY A 510 1.28 -1.46 -11.43
CA GLY A 510 0.54 -0.22 -11.16
C GLY A 510 -0.44 0.18 -12.27
N THR A 511 -0.88 -0.76 -13.11
CA THR A 511 -1.78 -0.51 -14.24
C THR A 511 -3.16 -0.05 -13.78
N TYR A 512 -3.59 -0.47 -12.60
CA TYR A 512 -4.94 -0.23 -12.08
C TYR A 512 -4.94 0.74 -10.91
N THR A 513 -6.01 1.53 -10.80
CA THR A 513 -6.20 2.41 -9.64
C THR A 513 -6.50 1.59 -8.37
N THR A 514 -6.29 2.22 -7.20
CA THR A 514 -6.64 1.62 -5.90
C THR A 514 -8.11 1.19 -5.88
N GLU A 515 -9.02 2.03 -6.38
CA GLU A 515 -10.46 1.77 -6.42
C GLU A 515 -10.80 0.55 -7.30
N GLN A 516 -10.27 0.50 -8.52
CA GLN A 516 -10.50 -0.63 -9.45
C GLN A 516 -10.05 -1.95 -8.84
N LEU A 517 -8.83 -1.99 -8.29
CA LEU A 517 -8.28 -3.22 -7.71
C LEU A 517 -9.08 -3.67 -6.48
N LEU A 518 -9.43 -2.75 -5.57
CA LEU A 518 -10.25 -3.07 -4.40
C LEU A 518 -11.65 -3.56 -4.78
N HIS A 519 -12.30 -2.90 -5.73
CA HIS A 519 -13.62 -3.30 -6.22
C HIS A 519 -13.56 -4.72 -6.80
N THR A 520 -12.61 -4.99 -7.68
CA THR A 520 -12.42 -6.32 -8.27
C THR A 520 -12.20 -7.40 -7.21
N LEU A 521 -11.33 -7.16 -6.22
CA LEU A 521 -11.09 -8.13 -5.15
C LEU A 521 -12.34 -8.39 -4.29
N LYS A 522 -13.17 -7.39 -4.04
CA LYS A 522 -14.44 -7.51 -3.30
C LYS A 522 -15.50 -8.27 -4.09
N ASP A 523 -15.50 -8.14 -5.41
CA ASP A 523 -16.50 -8.75 -6.30
C ASP A 523 -16.19 -10.20 -6.62
N ILE A 524 -14.96 -10.68 -6.45
CA ILE A 524 -14.63 -12.09 -6.65
C ILE A 524 -15.33 -12.95 -5.59
N LYS A 525 -16.50 -13.49 -5.98
CA LYS A 525 -17.36 -14.30 -5.13
C LYS A 525 -17.73 -15.63 -5.80
N PHE A 526 -18.13 -16.60 -4.99
CA PHE A 526 -18.49 -17.95 -5.43
C PHE A 526 -19.80 -18.37 -4.78
N THR A 527 -20.66 -19.00 -5.55
CA THR A 527 -21.84 -19.68 -5.02
C THR A 527 -21.55 -21.15 -4.81
N ASP A 528 -21.81 -21.69 -3.62
CA ASP A 528 -21.74 -23.13 -3.35
C ASP A 528 -22.89 -23.85 -4.06
N ILE A 529 -22.55 -24.85 -4.84
CA ILE A 529 -23.50 -25.74 -5.54
C ILE A 529 -23.51 -27.07 -4.81
N GLU A 530 -24.34 -27.12 -3.79
CA GLU A 530 -24.71 -28.31 -2.98
C GLU A 530 -23.78 -29.52 -3.12
N GLU A 531 -22.71 -29.55 -2.33
CA GLU A 531 -21.73 -30.63 -2.24
C GLU A 531 -20.88 -30.91 -3.50
N GLN A 532 -21.20 -30.35 -4.66
CA GLN A 532 -20.51 -30.62 -5.91
C GLN A 532 -19.31 -29.69 -6.14
N GLY A 533 -19.46 -28.39 -5.81
CA GLY A 533 -18.41 -27.42 -6.04
C GLY A 533 -18.91 -25.99 -5.96
N PHE A 534 -18.23 -25.10 -6.67
CA PHE A 534 -18.47 -23.66 -6.64
C PHE A 534 -18.65 -23.11 -8.05
N MET A 535 -19.54 -22.16 -8.21
CA MET A 535 -19.73 -21.37 -9.41
C MET A 535 -19.27 -19.93 -9.14
N PRO A 536 -18.30 -19.39 -9.92
CA PRO A 536 -17.97 -17.96 -9.86
C PRO A 536 -19.19 -17.12 -10.25
N VAL A 537 -19.41 -16.03 -9.50
CA VAL A 537 -20.53 -15.09 -9.73
C VAL A 537 -20.02 -13.66 -9.97
N TYR A 538 -18.82 -13.53 -10.48
CA TYR A 538 -18.19 -12.27 -10.86
C TYR A 538 -17.89 -12.25 -12.36
N GLU A 539 -17.69 -11.05 -12.91
CA GLU A 539 -17.35 -10.86 -14.32
C GLU A 539 -15.86 -11.06 -14.57
N ARG A 540 -15.54 -11.77 -15.65
CA ARG A 540 -14.16 -11.84 -16.12
C ARG A 540 -13.82 -10.56 -16.88
N GLN A 541 -12.75 -9.89 -16.46
CA GLN A 541 -12.25 -8.63 -17.00
C GLN A 541 -10.71 -8.72 -17.15
N GLU A 542 -10.10 -7.75 -17.83
CA GLU A 542 -8.65 -7.68 -18.01
C GLU A 542 -7.91 -7.73 -16.65
N ILE A 543 -8.38 -6.94 -15.68
CA ILE A 543 -7.83 -6.92 -14.31
C ILE A 543 -7.91 -8.29 -13.63
N THR A 544 -8.98 -9.08 -13.87
CA THR A 544 -9.07 -10.44 -13.30
C THR A 544 -8.12 -11.40 -13.99
N ASP A 545 -7.90 -11.27 -15.31
CA ASP A 545 -6.92 -12.05 -16.04
C ASP A 545 -5.50 -11.76 -15.55
N ASP A 546 -5.13 -10.49 -15.39
CA ASP A 546 -3.83 -10.06 -14.88
C ASP A 546 -3.58 -10.57 -13.45
N LEU A 547 -4.59 -10.53 -12.58
CA LEU A 547 -4.52 -11.11 -11.23
C LEU A 547 -4.23 -12.61 -11.28
N HIS A 548 -4.92 -13.36 -12.16
CA HIS A 548 -4.73 -14.79 -12.32
C HIS A 548 -3.34 -15.15 -12.86
N GLU A 549 -2.85 -14.40 -13.83
CA GLU A 549 -1.52 -14.59 -14.40
C GLU A 549 -0.42 -14.29 -13.37
N THR A 550 -0.54 -13.16 -12.69
CA THR A 550 0.40 -12.73 -11.66
C THR A 550 0.48 -13.71 -10.49
N CYS A 551 -0.66 -14.21 -10.02
CA CYS A 551 -0.74 -15.15 -8.90
C CYS A 551 -0.63 -16.63 -9.33
N ARG A 552 -0.58 -16.94 -10.63
CA ARG A 552 -0.38 -18.27 -11.22
C ARG A 552 -1.43 -19.31 -10.81
N PHE A 553 -2.66 -18.86 -10.61
CA PHE A 553 -3.84 -19.71 -10.46
C PHE A 553 -5.05 -19.03 -11.07
N ARG A 554 -6.09 -19.81 -11.45
CA ARG A 554 -7.32 -19.26 -12.02
C ARG A 554 -8.54 -19.69 -11.20
N THR A 555 -9.49 -18.78 -11.06
CA THR A 555 -10.75 -18.96 -10.34
C THR A 555 -11.98 -18.71 -11.22
N ASP A 556 -11.79 -18.37 -12.48
CA ASP A 556 -12.79 -17.94 -13.47
C ASP A 556 -13.30 -19.06 -14.38
N TYR A 557 -13.33 -20.28 -13.85
CA TYR A 557 -13.97 -21.42 -14.55
C TYR A 557 -15.48 -21.38 -14.35
N GLN A 558 -16.27 -21.77 -15.36
CA GLN A 558 -17.73 -21.85 -15.26
C GLN A 558 -18.20 -22.65 -14.04
N PHE A 559 -17.46 -23.70 -13.69
CA PHE A 559 -17.67 -24.52 -12.50
C PHE A 559 -16.34 -25.00 -11.92
N ILE A 560 -16.23 -24.97 -10.59
CA ILE A 560 -15.02 -25.38 -9.88
C ILE A 560 -15.37 -26.49 -8.90
N THR A 561 -14.92 -27.72 -9.15
CA THR A 561 -15.13 -28.84 -8.23
C THR A 561 -14.47 -28.59 -6.87
N LYS A 562 -14.98 -29.21 -5.81
CA LYS A 562 -14.37 -29.15 -4.46
C LYS A 562 -12.87 -29.55 -4.46
N ARG A 563 -12.48 -30.48 -5.32
CA ARG A 563 -11.06 -30.86 -5.48
C ARG A 563 -10.24 -29.75 -6.13
N LYS A 564 -10.79 -29.08 -7.15
CA LYS A 564 -10.10 -28.00 -7.87
C LYS A 564 -9.94 -26.77 -6.98
N ILE A 565 -10.96 -26.39 -6.17
CA ILE A 565 -10.87 -25.27 -5.24
C ILE A 565 -9.80 -25.51 -4.17
N LYS A 566 -9.70 -26.71 -3.58
CA LYS A 566 -8.60 -27.10 -2.68
C LYS A 566 -7.23 -26.99 -3.35
N GLY A 567 -7.15 -27.30 -4.64
CA GLY A 567 -5.93 -27.11 -5.44
C GLY A 567 -5.56 -25.64 -5.61
N ILE A 568 -6.54 -24.78 -5.84
CA ILE A 568 -6.38 -23.32 -5.94
C ILE A 568 -5.90 -22.75 -4.60
N GLN A 569 -6.55 -23.08 -3.50
CA GLN A 569 -6.14 -22.69 -2.15
C GLN A 569 -4.71 -23.12 -1.82
N LYS A 570 -4.32 -24.33 -2.24
CA LYS A 570 -2.92 -24.78 -2.09
C LYS A 570 -1.94 -23.99 -2.96
N LYS A 571 -2.34 -23.60 -4.17
CA LYS A 571 -1.50 -22.78 -5.07
C LYS A 571 -1.34 -21.35 -4.57
N SER A 572 -2.40 -20.73 -4.06
CA SER A 572 -2.32 -19.37 -3.49
C SER A 572 -1.39 -19.27 -2.25
N LYS A 573 -1.09 -20.41 -1.60
CA LYS A 573 -0.12 -20.53 -0.50
C LYS A 573 1.32 -20.84 -0.97
N ARG A 574 1.57 -20.93 -2.28
CA ARG A 574 2.87 -21.27 -2.85
C ARG A 574 3.32 -20.17 -3.81
N ARG A 575 4.08 -19.24 -3.32
CA ARG A 575 4.73 -18.23 -4.16
C ARG A 575 6.25 -18.31 -4.06
#